data_1757472d65990d228a12e275550b8b84
#
_entry.id   1757472d65990d228a12e275550b8b84
#
_cell.length_a   1.000
_cell.length_b   1.000
_cell.length_c   1.000
_cell.angle_alpha   90.00
_cell.angle_beta   90.00
_cell.angle_gamma   90.00
#
_symmetry.space_group_name_H-M   'P 1'
#
loop_
_entity.id
_entity.type
_entity.pdbx_description
1 polymer ?
#
loop_
_entity_poly.entity_id
_entity_poly.type
_entity_poly.pdbx_seq_one_letter_code
_entity_poly.pdbx_strand_id
1 'polypeptide(L)'
;MDIKESDWKVFRRLNSVALERYCQRVLEEVKLATACNDSYHDCYLRVYRLIQDRDETMARAFNDLRRSTALMRLVNIINAGLLTDEEL
;
A
#
# COMPACT_ATOMS: atom_id res chain seq x y z
N MET A 1 -0.21 -15.10 -18.24
CA MET A 1 -0.27 -14.08 -19.32
C MET A 1 1.02 -13.29 -19.32
N ASP A 2 1.72 -13.29 -20.43
CA ASP A 2 2.95 -12.51 -20.56
C ASP A 2 2.61 -11.07 -20.93
N ILE A 3 3.31 -10.12 -20.29
CA ILE A 3 3.20 -8.72 -20.63
C ILE A 3 4.50 -8.25 -21.28
N LYS A 4 4.39 -7.24 -22.13
CA LYS A 4 5.54 -6.69 -22.84
C LYS A 4 6.53 -6.06 -21.86
N GLU A 5 7.80 -6.05 -22.22
CA GLU A 5 8.86 -5.46 -21.40
C GLU A 5 8.57 -4.00 -21.06
N SER A 6 8.08 -3.22 -22.03
CA SER A 6 7.72 -1.82 -21.80
C SER A 6 6.58 -1.67 -20.78
N ASP A 7 5.58 -2.54 -20.86
CA ASP A 7 4.45 -2.51 -19.94
C ASP A 7 4.88 -2.95 -18.53
N TRP A 8 5.81 -3.90 -18.44
CA TRP A 8 6.37 -4.33 -17.18
C TRP A 8 7.12 -3.21 -16.46
N LYS A 9 7.88 -2.41 -17.21
CA LYS A 9 8.59 -1.24 -16.66
C LYS A 9 7.62 -0.20 -16.13
N VAL A 10 6.55 0.07 -16.85
CA VAL A 10 5.49 0.99 -16.42
C VAL A 10 4.83 0.47 -15.15
N PHE A 11 4.50 -0.82 -15.12
CA PHE A 11 3.89 -1.43 -13.95
C PHE A 11 4.78 -1.29 -12.71
N ARG A 12 6.09 -1.55 -12.85
CA ARG A 12 7.04 -1.44 -11.74
C ARG A 12 7.08 -0.02 -11.18
N ARG A 13 7.04 0.98 -12.07
CA ARG A 13 7.02 2.38 -11.65
C ARG A 13 5.74 2.72 -10.91
N LEU A 14 4.59 2.30 -11.44
CA LEU A 14 3.29 2.53 -10.81
C LEU A 14 3.21 1.84 -9.44
N ASN A 15 3.75 0.65 -9.35
CA ASN A 15 3.80 -0.10 -8.10
C ASN A 15 4.60 0.65 -7.03
N SER A 16 5.75 1.23 -7.40
CA SER A 16 6.56 2.02 -6.47
C SER A 16 5.83 3.26 -5.99
N VAL A 17 5.16 3.96 -6.89
CA VAL A 17 4.36 5.15 -6.55
C VAL A 17 3.23 4.77 -5.61
N ALA A 18 2.52 3.68 -5.91
CA ALA A 18 1.41 3.21 -5.09
C ALA A 18 1.87 2.81 -3.68
N LEU A 19 3.02 2.15 -3.58
CA LEU A 19 3.60 1.76 -2.29
C LEU A 19 3.92 2.98 -1.43
N GLU A 20 4.56 3.99 -2.01
CA GLU A 20 4.85 5.24 -1.28
C GLU A 20 3.58 5.91 -0.78
N ARG A 21 2.54 5.97 -1.60
CA ARG A 21 1.25 6.55 -1.21
C ARG A 21 0.57 5.76 -0.11
N TYR A 22 0.65 4.44 -0.18
CA TYR A 22 0.08 3.58 0.85
C TYR A 22 0.77 3.82 2.19
N CYS A 23 2.09 3.86 2.20
CA CYS A 23 2.87 4.13 3.41
C CYS A 23 2.56 5.51 3.96
N GLN A 24 2.41 6.52 3.11
CA GLN A 24 2.01 7.86 3.53
C GLN A 24 0.66 7.85 4.25
N ARG A 25 -0.33 7.15 3.69
CA ARG A 25 -1.65 7.03 4.33
C ARG A 25 -1.57 6.34 5.69
N VAL A 26 -0.79 5.27 5.78
CA VAL A 26 -0.60 4.55 7.04
C VAL A 26 0.03 5.47 8.09
N LEU A 27 1.06 6.23 7.71
CA LEU A 27 1.72 7.16 8.64
C LEU A 27 0.78 8.27 9.10
N GLU A 28 -0.11 8.74 8.23
CA GLU A 28 -1.15 9.72 8.61
C GLU A 28 -2.12 9.12 9.62
N GLU A 29 -2.53 7.86 9.42
CA GLU A 29 -3.37 7.14 10.38
C GLU A 29 -2.65 6.97 11.72
N VAL A 30 -1.35 6.70 11.70
CA VAL A 30 -0.52 6.59 12.91
C VAL A 30 -0.51 7.90 13.68
N LYS A 31 -0.37 9.04 12.99
CA LYS A 31 -0.43 10.34 13.64
C LYS A 31 -1.75 10.55 14.37
N LEU A 32 -2.86 10.19 13.74
CA LEU A 32 -4.18 10.29 14.36
C LEU A 32 -4.31 9.35 15.56
N ALA A 33 -3.76 8.14 15.46
CA ALA A 33 -3.80 7.17 16.53
C ALA A 33 -2.98 7.61 17.75
N THR A 34 -1.88 8.34 17.54
CA THR A 34 -1.03 8.84 18.63
C THR A 34 -1.59 10.09 19.30
N ALA A 35 -2.56 10.76 18.68
CA ALA A 35 -3.21 11.95 19.23
C ALA A 35 -4.35 11.61 20.18
N CYS A 36 -4.36 10.42 20.78
CA CYS A 36 -5.40 9.98 21.69
C CYS A 36 -5.15 10.48 23.11
N ASN A 37 -6.24 10.58 23.90
CA ASN A 37 -6.16 10.99 25.31
C ASN A 37 -6.03 9.80 26.27
N ASP A 38 -5.81 8.60 25.72
CA ASP A 38 -5.63 7.38 26.51
C ASP A 38 -4.22 7.30 27.07
N SER A 39 -3.97 6.27 27.89
CA SER A 39 -2.63 6.04 28.41
C SER A 39 -1.62 5.81 27.29
N TYR A 40 -0.34 6.05 27.57
CA TYR A 40 0.72 5.78 26.59
C TYR A 40 0.73 4.32 26.14
N HIS A 41 0.47 3.40 27.06
CA HIS A 41 0.40 1.97 26.72
C HIS A 41 -0.75 1.66 25.78
N ASP A 42 -1.92 2.24 26.03
CA ASP A 42 -3.08 2.04 25.14
C ASP A 42 -2.83 2.62 23.75
N CYS A 43 -2.22 3.80 23.67
CA CYS A 43 -1.83 4.42 22.41
C CYS A 43 -0.81 3.55 21.66
N TYR A 44 0.19 3.03 22.37
CA TYR A 44 1.19 2.13 21.80
C TYR A 44 0.53 0.88 21.18
N LEU A 45 -0.39 0.24 21.91
CA LEU A 45 -1.08 -0.95 21.41
C LEU A 45 -1.94 -0.64 20.20
N ARG A 46 -2.58 0.52 20.19
CA ARG A 46 -3.42 0.95 19.06
C ARG A 46 -2.57 1.13 17.79
N VAL A 47 -1.42 1.80 17.91
CA VAL A 47 -0.50 2.00 16.80
C VAL A 47 0.07 0.66 16.32
N TYR A 48 0.44 -0.21 17.24
CA TYR A 48 0.97 -1.54 16.91
C TYR A 48 -0.03 -2.35 16.09
N ARG A 49 -1.29 -2.40 16.53
CA ARG A 49 -2.35 -3.13 15.83
C ARG A 49 -2.64 -2.53 14.46
N LEU A 50 -2.63 -1.21 14.36
CA LEU A 50 -2.85 -0.50 13.11
C LEU A 50 -1.76 -0.86 12.09
N ILE A 51 -0.50 -0.76 12.50
CA ILE A 51 0.64 -1.08 11.62
C ILE A 51 0.60 -2.55 11.21
N GLN A 52 0.32 -3.45 12.15
CA GLN A 52 0.24 -4.88 11.86
C GLN A 52 -0.83 -5.20 10.83
N ASP A 53 -2.02 -4.60 10.98
CA ASP A 53 -3.13 -4.79 10.03
C ASP A 53 -2.79 -4.24 8.64
N ARG A 54 -2.22 -3.04 8.60
CA ARG A 54 -1.84 -2.40 7.32
C ARG A 54 -0.68 -3.11 6.64
N ASP A 55 0.22 -3.70 7.42
CA ASP A 55 1.34 -4.47 6.90
C ASP A 55 0.86 -5.76 6.22
N GLU A 56 -0.14 -6.42 6.77
CA GLU A 56 -0.74 -7.59 6.12
C GLU A 56 -1.36 -7.22 4.77
N THR A 57 -2.06 -6.10 4.71
CA THR A 57 -2.66 -5.59 3.46
C THR A 57 -1.56 -5.24 2.46
N MET A 58 -0.50 -4.58 2.92
CA MET A 58 0.64 -4.21 2.09
C MET A 58 1.33 -5.45 1.52
N ALA A 59 1.52 -6.48 2.33
CA ALA A 59 2.15 -7.71 1.90
C ALA A 59 1.35 -8.38 0.77
N ARG A 60 0.04 -8.42 0.90
CA ARG A 60 -0.84 -8.99 -0.14
C ARG A 60 -0.78 -8.19 -1.44
N ALA A 61 -0.67 -6.87 -1.35
CA ALA A 61 -0.71 -6.00 -2.53
C ALA A 61 0.64 -5.83 -3.21
N PHE A 62 1.76 -5.82 -2.45
CA PHE A 62 3.05 -5.35 -2.97
C PHE A 62 4.20 -6.36 -2.90
N ASN A 63 4.12 -7.40 -2.05
CA ASN A 63 5.28 -8.27 -1.81
C ASN A 63 5.54 -9.28 -2.92
N ASP A 64 4.57 -9.59 -3.77
CA ASP A 64 4.72 -10.58 -4.83
C ASP A 64 4.78 -9.89 -6.19
N LEU A 65 5.94 -9.33 -6.53
CA LEU A 65 6.15 -8.58 -7.76
C LEU A 65 6.60 -9.52 -8.88
N ARG A 66 5.64 -10.15 -9.57
CA ARG A 66 5.87 -11.03 -10.72
C ARG A 66 5.10 -10.56 -11.94
N ARG A 67 5.66 -10.83 -13.12
CA ARG A 67 4.96 -10.52 -14.37
C ARG A 67 3.63 -11.26 -14.50
N SER A 68 3.59 -12.52 -14.03
CA SER A 68 2.39 -13.35 -14.09
C SER A 68 1.24 -12.82 -13.24
N THR A 69 1.54 -12.05 -12.18
CA THR A 69 0.54 -11.49 -11.28
C THR A 69 0.36 -9.98 -11.44
N ALA A 70 1.07 -9.36 -12.40
CA ALA A 70 1.11 -7.90 -12.54
C ALA A 70 -0.27 -7.29 -12.75
N LEU A 71 -1.11 -7.88 -13.62
CA LEU A 71 -2.45 -7.36 -13.86
C LEU A 71 -3.32 -7.41 -12.61
N MET A 72 -3.27 -8.51 -11.87
CA MET A 72 -4.02 -8.66 -10.62
C MET A 72 -3.56 -7.62 -9.59
N ARG A 73 -2.26 -7.43 -9.45
CA ARG A 73 -1.69 -6.43 -8.53
C ARG A 73 -2.11 -5.02 -8.91
N LEU A 74 -2.09 -4.72 -10.20
CA LEU A 74 -2.51 -3.41 -10.71
C LEU A 74 -3.99 -3.16 -10.40
N VAL A 75 -4.85 -4.14 -10.61
CA VAL A 75 -6.28 -4.04 -10.29
C VAL A 75 -6.46 -3.76 -8.79
N ASN A 76 -5.73 -4.46 -7.93
CA ASN A 76 -5.82 -4.25 -6.49
C ASN A 76 -5.36 -2.84 -6.10
N ILE A 77 -4.31 -2.33 -6.73
CA ILE A 77 -3.80 -0.98 -6.51
C ILE A 77 -4.83 0.08 -6.93
N ILE A 78 -5.45 -0.11 -8.09
CA ILE A 78 -6.49 0.78 -8.59
C ILE A 78 -7.70 0.78 -7.66
N ASN A 79 -8.14 -0.40 -7.25
CA ASN A 79 -9.29 -0.53 -6.35
C ASN A 79 -9.03 0.09 -4.98
N ALA A 80 -7.78 0.15 -4.55
CA ALA A 80 -7.39 0.80 -3.30
C ALA A 80 -7.30 2.33 -3.44
N GLY A 81 -7.48 2.88 -4.64
CA GLY A 81 -7.42 4.31 -4.89
C GLY A 81 -6.02 4.91 -4.74
N LEU A 82 -4.99 4.15 -5.02
CA LEU A 82 -3.59 4.56 -4.85
C LEU A 82 -3.00 5.24 -6.09
N LEU A 83 -3.72 5.20 -7.22
CA LEU A 83 -3.28 5.83 -8.47
C LEU A 83 -4.37 6.79 -8.96
N THR A 84 -3.94 7.88 -9.58
CA THR A 84 -4.85 8.83 -10.22
C THR A 84 -5.21 8.34 -11.63
N ASP A 85 -6.31 8.85 -12.18
CA ASP A 85 -6.72 8.55 -13.55
C ASP A 85 -5.64 8.95 -14.56
N GLU A 86 -4.93 10.03 -14.29
CA GLU A 86 -3.85 10.52 -15.16
C GLU A 86 -2.65 9.55 -15.17
N GLU A 87 -2.46 8.76 -14.14
CA GLU A 87 -1.35 7.81 -14.05
C GLU A 87 -1.68 6.48 -14.74
N LEU A 88 -2.95 6.25 -15.01
CA LEU A 88 -3.40 5.04 -15.69
C LEU A 88 -3.43 5.25 -17.20
#